data_27edd4cde4131a1222c2ce15f8a5d372
#
_entry.id   27edd4cde4131a1222c2ce15f8a5d372
#
_cell.length_a   1.000
_cell.length_b   1.000
_cell.length_c   1.000
_cell.angle_alpha   90.00
_cell.angle_beta   90.00
_cell.angle_gamma   90.00
#
_symmetry.space_group_name_H-M   'P 1'
#
loop_
_entity.id
_entity.type
_entity.pdbx_description
1 polymer ?
#
loop_
_entity_poly.entity_id
_entity_poly.type
_entity_poly.pdbx_seq_one_letter_code
_entity_poly.pdbx_strand_id
1 'polypeptide(L)'
;MTFSNNFNRIHLEQALTVKQLRVIIIIRIAMMLGILFYYFVVLLLYFMFNPDGFSKQDMSLMNVLSVVHGVFTLTAAAIAFYLSSLQLRHERLTEQSDIQTPDKAALYAVGLYRTSSLLLMAPIEGASFFGAVICMIGVQNGTIEYYPMYWLNAASAVLLILVGILTFPTRERILETLESAFM
;
A
#
# COMPACT_ATOMS: atom_id res chain seq x y z
N MET A 1 17.87 -9.60 -30.36
CA MET A 1 18.39 -8.20 -30.26
C MET A 1 18.39 -7.84 -28.79
N THR A 2 19.57 -7.71 -28.20
CA THR A 2 19.72 -7.39 -26.78
C THR A 2 19.51 -5.89 -26.58
N PHE A 3 18.41 -5.49 -25.94
CA PHE A 3 18.04 -4.10 -25.61
C PHE A 3 19.00 -3.39 -24.63
N SER A 4 20.05 -4.08 -24.15
CA SER A 4 20.84 -3.64 -23.01
C SER A 4 21.79 -2.45 -23.25
N ASN A 5 21.99 -1.98 -24.49
CA ASN A 5 23.08 -1.05 -24.77
C ASN A 5 22.73 0.44 -24.90
N ASN A 6 21.45 0.84 -24.83
CA ASN A 6 21.09 2.26 -25.06
C ASN A 6 20.20 2.90 -23.99
N PHE A 7 19.85 2.18 -22.95
CA PHE A 7 19.04 2.73 -21.87
C PHE A 7 19.96 3.20 -20.75
N ASN A 8 19.96 4.48 -20.43
CA ASN A 8 20.82 5.06 -19.39
C ASN A 8 20.03 6.00 -18.46
N ARG A 9 20.68 6.43 -17.38
CA ARG A 9 20.11 7.33 -16.38
C ARG A 9 19.53 8.61 -16.97
N ILE A 10 20.14 9.15 -18.02
CA ILE A 10 19.69 10.40 -18.67
C ILE A 10 18.27 10.22 -19.24
N HIS A 11 18.00 9.10 -19.91
CA HIS A 11 16.67 8.81 -20.44
C HIS A 11 15.62 8.64 -19.34
N LEU A 12 15.99 8.00 -18.20
CA LEU A 12 15.12 7.90 -17.02
C LEU A 12 14.81 9.28 -16.42
N GLU A 13 15.81 10.14 -16.29
CA GLU A 13 15.65 11.51 -15.77
C GLU A 13 14.72 12.36 -16.64
N GLN A 14 14.81 12.19 -17.97
CA GLN A 14 13.93 12.86 -18.93
C GLN A 14 12.50 12.29 -18.90
N ALA A 15 12.37 10.96 -18.76
CA ALA A 15 11.08 10.28 -18.67
C ALA A 15 10.36 10.59 -17.37
N LEU A 16 11.08 10.70 -16.23
CA LEU A 16 10.51 11.01 -14.92
C LEU A 16 10.22 12.51 -14.79
N THR A 17 9.18 12.96 -15.48
CA THR A 17 8.74 14.37 -15.40
C THR A 17 8.20 14.73 -14.02
N VAL A 18 8.23 16.02 -13.69
CA VAL A 18 7.63 16.56 -12.45
C VAL A 18 6.16 16.18 -12.32
N LYS A 19 5.43 16.11 -13.43
CA LYS A 19 4.02 15.71 -13.46
C LYS A 19 3.85 14.24 -13.03
N GLN A 20 4.66 13.34 -13.56
CA GLN A 20 4.61 11.90 -13.20
C GLN A 20 4.98 11.68 -11.74
N LEU A 21 6.04 12.34 -11.26
CA LEU A 21 6.45 12.27 -9.86
C LEU A 21 5.31 12.75 -8.93
N ARG A 22 4.68 13.89 -9.25
CA ARG A 22 3.54 14.40 -8.47
C ARG A 22 2.38 13.41 -8.42
N VAL A 23 2.04 12.76 -9.53
CA VAL A 23 0.95 11.77 -9.56
C VAL A 23 1.25 10.60 -8.61
N ILE A 24 2.49 10.06 -8.64
CA ILE A 24 2.88 8.95 -7.76
C ILE A 24 2.80 9.38 -6.29
N ILE A 25 3.29 10.58 -5.96
CA ILE A 25 3.26 11.13 -4.59
C ILE A 25 1.81 11.35 -4.12
N ILE A 26 0.97 11.98 -4.95
CA ILE A 26 -0.43 12.27 -4.60
C ILE A 26 -1.20 10.98 -4.31
N ILE A 27 -1.07 9.97 -5.17
CA ILE A 27 -1.74 8.68 -4.97
C ILE A 27 -1.31 8.08 -3.63
N ARG A 28 -0.02 8.05 -3.33
CA ARG A 28 0.51 7.48 -2.09
C ARG A 28 0.03 8.23 -0.84
N ILE A 29 0.06 9.55 -0.88
CA ILE A 29 -0.45 10.38 0.22
C ILE A 29 -1.96 10.18 0.40
N ALA A 30 -2.73 10.10 -0.70
CA ALA A 30 -4.17 9.87 -0.64
C ALA A 30 -4.52 8.53 0.04
N MET A 31 -3.79 7.44 -0.28
CA MET A 31 -3.99 6.14 0.36
C MET A 31 -3.72 6.19 1.87
N MET A 32 -2.61 6.84 2.29
CA MET A 32 -2.30 7.00 3.72
C MET A 32 -3.33 7.89 4.43
N LEU A 33 -3.72 9.01 3.84
CA LEU A 33 -4.71 9.93 4.42
C LEU A 33 -6.11 9.32 4.48
N GLY A 34 -6.50 8.52 3.50
CA GLY A 34 -7.79 7.83 3.47
C GLY A 34 -7.97 6.93 4.71
N ILE A 35 -6.97 6.12 5.03
CA ILE A 35 -7.04 5.24 6.20
C ILE A 35 -6.94 6.03 7.51
N LEU A 36 -6.10 7.06 7.59
CA LEU A 36 -6.01 7.93 8.77
C LEU A 36 -7.35 8.62 9.04
N PHE A 37 -8.01 9.14 8.00
CA PHE A 37 -9.33 9.75 8.12
C PHE A 37 -10.37 8.75 8.62
N TYR A 38 -10.35 7.51 8.12
CA TYR A 38 -11.27 6.48 8.57
C TYR A 38 -11.07 6.14 10.06
N TYR A 39 -9.81 5.96 10.52
CA TYR A 39 -9.53 5.75 11.94
C TYR A 39 -9.88 6.95 12.81
N PHE A 40 -9.72 8.16 12.27
CA PHE A 40 -10.20 9.36 12.95
C PHE A 40 -11.71 9.30 13.21
N VAL A 41 -12.52 8.87 12.22
CA VAL A 41 -13.95 8.65 12.39
C VAL A 41 -14.24 7.57 13.44
N VAL A 42 -13.52 6.45 13.42
CA VAL A 42 -13.65 5.38 14.43
C VAL A 42 -13.35 5.92 15.83
N LEU A 43 -12.31 6.74 15.99
CA LEU A 43 -12.00 7.38 17.28
C LEU A 43 -13.08 8.38 17.72
N LEU A 44 -13.63 9.19 16.81
CA LEU A 44 -14.75 10.06 17.14
C LEU A 44 -15.95 9.25 17.65
N LEU A 45 -16.29 8.15 16.98
CA LEU A 45 -17.36 7.27 17.42
C LEU A 45 -17.07 6.67 18.80
N TYR A 46 -15.83 6.26 19.05
CA TYR A 46 -15.41 5.73 20.36
C TYR A 46 -15.67 6.72 21.52
N PHE A 47 -15.43 8.04 21.29
CA PHE A 47 -15.68 9.06 22.31
C PHE A 47 -17.15 9.49 22.40
N MET A 48 -17.93 9.29 21.35
CA MET A 48 -19.34 9.70 21.29
C MET A 48 -20.33 8.58 21.67
N PHE A 49 -19.94 7.32 21.45
CA PHE A 49 -20.75 6.17 21.76
C PHE A 49 -20.57 5.79 23.23
N ASN A 50 -21.70 5.54 23.90
CA ASN A 50 -21.73 4.99 25.26
C ASN A 50 -22.58 3.71 25.23
N PRO A 51 -22.00 2.57 24.84
CA PRO A 51 -22.75 1.33 24.67
C PRO A 51 -23.22 0.79 26.04
N ASP A 52 -24.45 0.30 26.09
CA ASP A 52 -25.08 -0.28 27.31
C ASP A 52 -24.45 -1.61 27.75
N GLY A 53 -23.34 -1.99 27.20
CA GLY A 53 -22.61 -3.24 27.45
C GLY A 53 -22.47 -4.11 26.19
N PHE A 54 -21.81 -5.25 26.34
CA PHE A 54 -21.58 -6.20 25.23
C PHE A 54 -22.08 -7.62 25.60
N SER A 55 -22.37 -8.43 24.58
CA SER A 55 -22.76 -9.83 24.74
C SER A 55 -21.58 -10.78 24.52
N LYS A 56 -21.71 -12.03 25.03
CA LYS A 56 -20.73 -13.11 24.71
C LYS A 56 -20.67 -13.42 23.22
N GLN A 57 -21.76 -13.18 22.48
CA GLN A 57 -21.82 -13.37 21.04
C GLN A 57 -20.98 -12.33 20.32
N ASP A 58 -21.02 -11.05 20.75
CA ASP A 58 -20.21 -9.98 20.19
C ASP A 58 -18.71 -10.26 20.37
N MET A 59 -18.31 -10.76 21.54
CA MET A 59 -16.93 -11.14 21.80
C MET A 59 -16.47 -12.31 20.91
N SER A 60 -17.32 -13.32 20.69
CA SER A 60 -17.01 -14.42 19.78
C SER A 60 -16.83 -13.93 18.34
N LEU A 61 -17.71 -13.05 17.87
CA LEU A 61 -17.62 -12.42 16.56
C LEU A 61 -16.31 -11.64 16.41
N MET A 62 -15.99 -10.79 17.38
CA MET A 62 -14.75 -9.98 17.36
C MET A 62 -13.49 -10.83 17.32
N ASN A 63 -13.45 -11.94 18.07
CA ASN A 63 -12.33 -12.89 18.03
C ASN A 63 -12.15 -13.48 16.63
N VAL A 64 -13.22 -13.97 16.02
CA VAL A 64 -13.16 -14.55 14.66
C VAL A 64 -12.71 -13.50 13.65
N LEU A 65 -13.32 -12.32 13.67
CA LEU A 65 -12.95 -11.24 12.74
C LEU A 65 -11.50 -10.80 12.90
N SER A 66 -10.99 -10.70 14.15
CA SER A 66 -9.60 -10.32 14.40
C SER A 66 -8.60 -11.37 13.90
N VAL A 67 -8.89 -12.67 14.08
CA VAL A 67 -8.06 -13.75 13.55
C VAL A 67 -8.06 -13.72 12.02
N VAL A 68 -9.22 -13.60 11.38
CA VAL A 68 -9.34 -13.48 9.93
C VAL A 68 -8.58 -12.27 9.41
N HIS A 69 -8.70 -11.12 10.09
CA HIS A 69 -7.96 -9.90 9.74
C HIS A 69 -6.44 -10.09 9.84
N GLY A 70 -5.95 -10.74 10.90
CA GLY A 70 -4.53 -11.02 11.07
C GLY A 70 -3.98 -11.85 9.91
N VAL A 71 -4.66 -12.95 9.56
CA VAL A 71 -4.29 -13.80 8.41
C VAL A 71 -4.36 -13.01 7.10
N PHE A 72 -5.44 -12.23 6.90
CA PHE A 72 -5.62 -11.40 5.71
C PHE A 72 -4.51 -10.35 5.57
N THR A 73 -4.14 -9.67 6.67
CA THR A 73 -3.07 -8.66 6.68
C THR A 73 -1.72 -9.26 6.30
N LEU A 74 -1.35 -10.41 6.86
CA LEU A 74 -0.11 -11.10 6.52
C LEU A 74 -0.08 -11.53 5.06
N THR A 75 -1.19 -12.11 4.58
CA THR A 75 -1.32 -12.54 3.17
C THR A 75 -1.28 -11.35 2.23
N ALA A 76 -2.01 -10.26 2.54
CA ALA A 76 -2.01 -9.04 1.74
C ALA A 76 -0.62 -8.40 1.67
N ALA A 77 0.12 -8.34 2.77
CA ALA A 77 1.49 -7.85 2.79
C ALA A 77 2.42 -8.73 1.93
N ALA A 78 2.37 -10.05 2.09
CA ALA A 78 3.18 -10.97 1.30
C ALA A 78 2.90 -10.84 -0.21
N ILE A 79 1.62 -10.78 -0.60
CA ILE A 79 1.20 -10.57 -1.99
C ILE A 79 1.67 -9.20 -2.50
N ALA A 80 1.52 -8.15 -1.70
CA ALA A 80 1.92 -6.80 -2.06
C ALA A 80 3.42 -6.72 -2.40
N PHE A 81 4.29 -7.25 -1.52
CA PHE A 81 5.73 -7.29 -1.77
C PHE A 81 6.08 -8.17 -2.96
N TYR A 82 5.47 -9.34 -3.10
CA TYR A 82 5.71 -10.24 -4.21
C TYR A 82 5.32 -9.61 -5.56
N LEU A 83 4.08 -9.10 -5.69
CA LEU A 83 3.61 -8.51 -6.94
C LEU A 83 4.37 -7.22 -7.30
N SER A 84 4.69 -6.39 -6.30
CA SER A 84 5.51 -5.20 -6.49
C SER A 84 6.90 -5.56 -7.06
N SER A 85 7.55 -6.58 -6.50
CA SER A 85 8.87 -7.04 -6.98
C SER A 85 8.82 -7.64 -8.38
N LEU A 86 7.73 -8.35 -8.73
CA LEU A 86 7.56 -8.91 -10.08
C LEU A 86 7.49 -7.84 -11.17
N GLN A 87 6.90 -6.66 -10.87
CA GLN A 87 6.79 -5.58 -11.84
C GLN A 87 8.15 -4.94 -12.18
N LEU A 88 9.12 -5.03 -11.27
CA LEU A 88 10.45 -4.45 -11.43
C LEU A 88 11.48 -5.47 -11.94
N ARG A 89 11.06 -6.61 -12.48
CA ARG A 89 11.97 -7.57 -13.10
C ARG A 89 12.33 -7.13 -14.52
N HIS A 90 13.60 -7.31 -14.86
CA HIS A 90 14.15 -6.97 -16.20
C HIS A 90 13.37 -7.62 -17.37
N GLU A 91 12.82 -8.83 -17.14
CA GLU A 91 12.02 -9.57 -18.12
C GLU A 91 10.80 -8.78 -18.62
N ARG A 92 10.20 -7.93 -17.76
CA ARG A 92 9.05 -7.09 -18.13
C ARG A 92 9.37 -6.03 -19.18
N LEU A 93 10.60 -5.52 -19.24
CA LEU A 93 11.04 -4.62 -20.30
C LEU A 93 11.22 -5.35 -21.63
N THR A 94 11.67 -6.61 -21.58
CA THR A 94 11.96 -7.40 -22.79
C THR A 94 10.72 -8.03 -23.40
N GLU A 95 9.65 -8.24 -22.64
CA GLU A 95 8.39 -8.81 -23.13
C GLU A 95 7.66 -7.91 -24.14
N GLN A 96 7.94 -6.60 -24.14
CA GLN A 96 7.20 -5.66 -24.98
C GLN A 96 7.99 -5.35 -26.27
N SER A 97 7.60 -6.02 -27.35
CA SER A 97 8.23 -5.92 -28.68
C SER A 97 8.18 -4.53 -29.34
N ASP A 98 7.28 -3.64 -28.88
CA ASP A 98 7.05 -2.31 -29.44
C ASP A 98 8.01 -1.23 -28.88
N ILE A 99 8.86 -1.56 -27.92
CA ILE A 99 9.83 -0.64 -27.33
C ILE A 99 11.08 -0.59 -28.22
N GLN A 100 11.04 0.27 -29.24
CA GLN A 100 12.14 0.40 -30.21
C GLN A 100 13.13 1.54 -29.89
N THR A 101 12.79 2.44 -28.95
CA THR A 101 13.63 3.61 -28.63
C THR A 101 13.91 3.69 -27.13
N PRO A 102 15.10 4.19 -26.72
CA PRO A 102 15.48 4.37 -25.32
C PRO A 102 14.46 5.19 -24.51
N ASP A 103 13.89 6.23 -25.12
CA ASP A 103 12.92 7.12 -24.47
C ASP A 103 11.61 6.39 -24.16
N LYS A 104 11.13 5.54 -25.07
CA LYS A 104 9.94 4.71 -24.82
C LYS A 104 10.21 3.67 -23.73
N ALA A 105 11.42 3.09 -23.72
CA ALA A 105 11.83 2.17 -22.67
C ALA A 105 11.84 2.85 -21.30
N ALA A 106 12.40 4.05 -21.21
CA ALA A 106 12.42 4.84 -19.99
C ALA A 106 11.02 5.20 -19.50
N LEU A 107 10.13 5.64 -20.39
CA LEU A 107 8.76 5.98 -20.06
C LEU A 107 7.98 4.74 -19.55
N TYR A 108 8.20 3.59 -20.19
CA TYR A 108 7.60 2.32 -19.76
C TYR A 108 8.12 1.88 -18.39
N ALA A 109 9.42 1.99 -18.13
CA ALA A 109 10.03 1.69 -16.83
C ALA A 109 9.43 2.55 -15.70
N VAL A 110 9.22 3.86 -15.94
CA VAL A 110 8.51 4.74 -15.00
C VAL A 110 7.07 4.27 -14.77
N GLY A 111 6.39 3.79 -15.82
CA GLY A 111 5.06 3.18 -15.73
C GLY A 111 5.05 1.92 -14.85
N LEU A 112 6.04 1.03 -15.04
CA LEU A 112 6.21 -0.18 -14.21
C LEU A 112 6.45 0.17 -12.74
N TYR A 113 7.29 1.19 -12.45
CA TYR A 113 7.48 1.68 -11.08
C TYR A 113 6.18 2.17 -10.45
N ARG A 114 5.39 2.95 -11.20
CA ARG A 114 4.07 3.43 -10.72
C ARG A 114 3.15 2.26 -10.39
N THR A 115 3.06 1.27 -11.27
CA THR A 115 2.25 0.06 -11.04
C THR A 115 2.77 -0.74 -9.85
N SER A 116 4.09 -0.95 -9.74
CA SER A 116 4.73 -1.59 -8.58
C SER A 116 4.39 -0.87 -7.27
N SER A 117 4.46 0.46 -7.26
CA SER A 117 4.11 1.28 -6.09
C SER A 117 2.65 1.10 -5.68
N LEU A 118 1.71 1.00 -6.63
CA LEU A 118 0.29 0.74 -6.37
C LEU A 118 0.08 -0.69 -5.84
N LEU A 119 0.71 -1.68 -6.46
CA LEU A 119 0.62 -3.08 -6.03
C LEU A 119 1.21 -3.31 -4.64
N LEU A 120 2.19 -2.50 -4.23
CA LEU A 120 2.73 -2.54 -2.88
C LEU A 120 1.74 -1.99 -1.85
N MET A 121 1.03 -0.92 -2.16
CA MET A 121 0.19 -0.20 -1.19
C MET A 121 -1.24 -0.72 -1.14
N ALA A 122 -1.87 -1.01 -2.28
CA ALA A 122 -3.31 -1.29 -2.35
C ALA A 122 -3.76 -2.54 -1.55
N PRO A 123 -3.05 -3.68 -1.55
CA PRO A 123 -3.46 -4.81 -0.72
C PRO A 123 -3.37 -4.50 0.78
N ILE A 124 -2.32 -3.77 1.22
CA ILE A 124 -2.14 -3.38 2.62
C ILE A 124 -3.22 -2.37 3.03
N GLU A 125 -3.58 -1.43 2.14
CA GLU A 125 -4.68 -0.49 2.36
C GLU A 125 -6.01 -1.22 2.54
N GLY A 126 -6.31 -2.21 1.69
CA GLY A 126 -7.50 -3.06 1.82
C GLY A 126 -7.56 -3.78 3.17
N ALA A 127 -6.43 -4.33 3.63
CA ALA A 127 -6.33 -4.93 4.96
C ALA A 127 -6.54 -3.89 6.07
N SER A 128 -6.02 -2.67 5.90
CA SER A 128 -6.17 -1.58 6.87
C SER A 128 -7.63 -1.12 6.99
N PHE A 129 -8.37 -1.02 5.88
CA PHE A 129 -9.80 -0.73 5.91
C PHE A 129 -10.59 -1.85 6.60
N PHE A 130 -10.25 -3.11 6.35
CA PHE A 130 -10.90 -4.23 7.04
C PHE A 130 -10.66 -4.17 8.54
N GLY A 131 -9.43 -3.90 8.99
CA GLY A 131 -9.12 -3.68 10.41
C GLY A 131 -9.90 -2.52 11.02
N ALA A 132 -10.06 -1.42 10.27
CA ALA A 132 -10.84 -0.26 10.71
C ALA A 132 -12.33 -0.57 10.85
N VAL A 133 -12.92 -1.38 9.95
CA VAL A 133 -14.30 -1.86 10.07
C VAL A 133 -14.48 -2.70 11.32
N ILE A 134 -13.52 -3.58 11.65
CA ILE A 134 -13.56 -4.38 12.88
C ILE A 134 -13.51 -3.49 14.12
N CYS A 135 -12.60 -2.49 14.13
CA CYS A 135 -12.54 -1.52 15.22
C CYS A 135 -13.87 -0.75 15.36
N MET A 136 -14.50 -0.35 14.25
CA MET A 136 -15.79 0.33 14.26
C MET A 136 -16.90 -0.55 14.86
N ILE A 137 -16.97 -1.81 14.47
CA ILE A 137 -17.93 -2.79 15.04
C ILE A 137 -17.67 -2.92 16.54
N GLY A 138 -16.41 -3.06 16.96
CA GLY A 138 -16.03 -3.19 18.36
C GLY A 138 -16.35 -1.94 19.20
N VAL A 139 -16.32 -0.74 18.61
CA VAL A 139 -16.77 0.50 19.23
C VAL A 139 -18.30 0.49 19.39
N GLN A 140 -19.04 0.14 18.34
CA GLN A 140 -20.50 0.17 18.34
C GLN A 140 -21.12 -0.83 19.31
N ASN A 141 -20.53 -2.02 19.47
CA ASN A 141 -21.00 -3.03 20.40
C ASN A 141 -20.34 -2.99 21.79
N GLY A 142 -19.49 -1.98 22.06
CA GLY A 142 -18.82 -1.79 23.34
C GLY A 142 -17.67 -2.76 23.63
N THR A 143 -17.39 -3.73 22.75
CA THR A 143 -16.37 -4.75 23.01
C THR A 143 -14.97 -4.15 23.19
N ILE A 144 -14.62 -3.10 22.45
CA ILE A 144 -13.31 -2.43 22.54
C ILE A 144 -13.11 -1.73 23.89
N GLU A 145 -14.17 -1.22 24.52
CA GLU A 145 -14.08 -0.55 25.81
C GLU A 145 -13.65 -1.52 26.91
N TYR A 146 -14.21 -2.74 26.89
CA TYR A 146 -13.90 -3.79 27.88
C TYR A 146 -12.62 -4.57 27.53
N TYR A 147 -12.31 -4.70 26.24
CA TYR A 147 -11.16 -5.44 25.73
C TYR A 147 -10.36 -4.60 24.74
N PRO A 148 -9.50 -3.68 25.24
CA PRO A 148 -8.70 -2.79 24.38
C PRO A 148 -7.78 -3.50 23.40
N MET A 149 -7.50 -4.81 23.60
CA MET A 149 -6.70 -5.60 22.67
C MET A 149 -7.25 -5.62 21.24
N TYR A 150 -8.55 -5.38 21.03
CA TYR A 150 -9.12 -5.32 19.68
C TYR A 150 -8.64 -4.11 18.87
N TRP A 151 -8.03 -3.09 19.51
CA TRP A 151 -7.29 -2.05 18.79
C TRP A 151 -6.08 -2.59 18.01
N LEU A 152 -5.62 -3.83 18.29
CA LEU A 152 -4.58 -4.47 17.46
C LEU A 152 -5.01 -4.65 16.00
N ASN A 153 -6.31 -4.60 15.70
CA ASN A 153 -6.79 -4.56 14.32
C ASN A 153 -6.37 -3.26 13.58
N ALA A 154 -5.91 -2.23 14.28
CA ALA A 154 -5.29 -1.04 13.68
C ALA A 154 -3.82 -1.26 13.25
N ALA A 155 -3.19 -2.39 13.60
CA ALA A 155 -1.80 -2.67 13.24
C ALA A 155 -1.55 -2.68 11.72
N SER A 156 -2.54 -3.08 10.91
CA SER A 156 -2.47 -3.03 9.45
C SER A 156 -2.37 -1.59 8.93
N ALA A 157 -3.05 -0.62 9.58
CA ALA A 157 -2.93 0.79 9.24
C ALA A 157 -1.54 1.35 9.61
N VAL A 158 -0.99 0.94 10.74
CA VAL A 158 0.39 1.28 11.12
C VAL A 158 1.37 0.71 10.09
N LEU A 159 1.17 -0.54 9.67
CA LEU A 159 1.97 -1.17 8.61
C LEU A 159 1.89 -0.37 7.29
N LEU A 160 0.69 0.03 6.86
CA LEU A 160 0.50 0.84 5.65
C LEU A 160 1.29 2.16 5.73
N ILE A 161 1.19 2.87 6.85
CA ILE A 161 1.87 4.15 7.06
C ILE A 161 3.39 3.94 7.06
N LEU A 162 3.88 2.93 7.77
CA LEU A 162 5.31 2.60 7.81
C LEU A 162 5.85 2.27 6.41
N VAL A 163 5.17 1.38 5.67
CA VAL A 163 5.54 1.06 4.28
C VAL A 163 5.48 2.32 3.42
N GLY A 164 4.43 3.14 3.56
CA GLY A 164 4.26 4.39 2.84
C GLY A 164 5.40 5.38 3.06
N ILE A 165 5.88 5.53 4.30
CA ILE A 165 7.00 6.42 4.66
C ILE A 165 8.34 5.81 4.23
N LEU A 166 8.60 4.55 4.58
CA LEU A 166 9.88 3.89 4.28
C LEU A 166 10.15 3.76 2.78
N THR A 167 9.10 3.60 1.98
CA THR A 167 9.20 3.51 0.52
C THR A 167 8.76 4.79 -0.19
N PHE A 168 8.77 5.95 0.50
CA PHE A 168 8.28 7.20 -0.08
C PHE A 168 9.00 7.54 -1.39
N PRO A 169 8.27 7.88 -2.47
CA PRO A 169 8.83 8.04 -3.81
C PRO A 169 9.50 9.41 -3.98
N THR A 170 10.76 9.52 -3.58
CA THR A 170 11.60 10.65 -3.96
C THR A 170 12.15 10.43 -5.38
N ARG A 171 12.49 11.50 -6.08
CA ARG A 171 13.07 11.42 -7.43
C ARG A 171 14.29 10.49 -7.48
N GLU A 172 15.22 10.68 -6.56
CA GLU A 172 16.45 9.88 -6.48
C GLU A 172 16.15 8.40 -6.25
N ARG A 173 15.31 8.09 -5.28
CA ARG A 173 14.92 6.70 -4.99
C ARG A 173 14.27 6.00 -6.18
N ILE A 174 13.43 6.72 -6.94
CA ILE A 174 12.81 6.14 -8.15
C ILE A 174 13.91 5.83 -9.18
N LEU A 175 14.83 6.77 -9.43
CA LEU A 175 15.92 6.57 -10.37
C LEU A 175 16.82 5.40 -9.94
N GLU A 176 17.27 5.36 -8.70
CA GLU A 176 18.08 4.26 -8.15
C GLU A 176 17.38 2.90 -8.26
N THR A 177 16.08 2.86 -7.95
CA THR A 177 15.28 1.62 -8.06
C THR A 177 15.21 1.14 -9.51
N LEU A 178 14.98 2.06 -10.45
CA LEU A 178 14.89 1.73 -11.87
C LEU A 178 16.25 1.36 -12.46
N GLU A 179 17.34 2.03 -12.05
CA GLU A 179 18.71 1.65 -12.41
C GLU A 179 19.03 0.23 -11.95
N SER A 180 18.78 -0.07 -10.67
CA SER A 180 19.08 -1.40 -10.11
C SER A 180 18.23 -2.51 -10.70
N ALA A 181 17.03 -2.20 -11.19
CA ALA A 181 16.11 -3.19 -11.74
C ALA A 181 16.38 -3.48 -13.23
N PHE A 182 16.88 -2.49 -13.99
CA PHE A 182 16.88 -2.55 -15.45
C PHE A 182 18.24 -2.28 -16.12
N MET A 183 19.25 -1.87 -15.37
CA MET A 183 20.62 -1.68 -15.83
C MET A 183 21.58 -2.70 -15.21
#